data_a00be5dd125f6744d209a50f2139e2b5
#
_entry.id   a00be5dd125f6744d209a50f2139e2b5
#
_cell.length_a   1.000
_cell.length_b   1.000
_cell.length_c   1.000
_cell.angle_alpha   90.00
_cell.angle_beta   90.00
_cell.angle_gamma   90.00
#
_symmetry.space_group_name_H-M   'P 1'
#
loop_
_entity.id
_entity.type
_entity.pdbx_description
1 polymer ?
#
loop_
_entity_poly.entity_id
_entity_poly.type
_entity_poly.pdbx_seq_one_letter_code
_entity_poly.pdbx_strand_id
1 'polypeptide(L)'
;MITVENVYNHLNELADVKLAEKWDNVGLMLGNYNNNVNKVLVCLDVTTKVVREAIDNNVDLIVSHHPLIFKPLKSLDFTDDFKSNIIRDLIKNDISVISFHTNLDSAKLGLNDYLAKLLDLNDIKVLFEHSLDKEAGLGRIGKLPTPLAMEEFIKYIKERFSLDNVSAVIGSEKEVSTVALLGGSGADFLYSLPEVDIYLTGDIGYHAALDAIEMKKNIIDIGHFTESLVKGLLLDYISKIGVEVIKSTVEKSPFKIL
;
A
#
# COMPACT_ATOMS: atom_id res chain seq x y z
N MET A 1 -29.27 -6.15 1.78
CA MET A 1 -28.44 -5.35 0.86
C MET A 1 -27.18 -4.97 1.62
N ILE A 2 -26.02 -5.00 0.99
CA ILE A 2 -24.75 -4.59 1.58
C ILE A 2 -24.68 -3.07 1.54
N THR A 3 -24.19 -2.45 2.62
CA THR A 3 -24.02 -1.00 2.72
C THR A 3 -22.54 -0.63 2.79
N VAL A 4 -22.23 0.66 2.62
CA VAL A 4 -20.90 1.22 2.84
C VAL A 4 -20.38 0.87 4.24
N GLU A 5 -21.26 0.92 5.27
CA GLU A 5 -20.91 0.53 6.64
C GLU A 5 -20.54 -0.96 6.75
N ASN A 6 -21.23 -1.86 6.03
CA ASN A 6 -20.88 -3.27 6.05
C ASN A 6 -19.49 -3.51 5.46
N VAL A 7 -19.15 -2.85 4.34
CA VAL A 7 -17.81 -2.95 3.74
C VAL A 7 -16.75 -2.35 4.67
N TYR A 8 -17.03 -1.18 5.27
CA TYR A 8 -16.14 -0.53 6.23
C TYR A 8 -15.87 -1.44 7.45
N ASN A 9 -16.92 -1.98 8.07
CA ASN A 9 -16.77 -2.85 9.24
C ASN A 9 -15.98 -4.11 8.91
N HIS A 10 -16.24 -4.72 7.74
CA HIS A 10 -15.49 -5.88 7.28
C HIS A 10 -14.00 -5.58 7.07
N LEU A 11 -13.67 -4.43 6.47
CA LEU A 11 -12.28 -3.98 6.33
C LEU A 11 -11.63 -3.65 7.67
N ASN A 12 -12.42 -3.09 8.62
CA ASN A 12 -11.93 -2.78 9.96
C ASN A 12 -11.62 -4.04 10.79
N GLU A 13 -12.23 -5.20 10.48
CA GLU A 13 -11.84 -6.50 11.03
C GLU A 13 -10.45 -6.95 10.53
N LEU A 14 -10.09 -6.61 9.29
CA LEU A 14 -8.75 -6.87 8.75
C LEU A 14 -7.72 -5.90 9.32
N ALA A 15 -8.06 -4.62 9.35
CA ALA A 15 -7.14 -3.53 9.69
C ALA A 15 -7.84 -2.47 10.54
N ASP A 16 -7.89 -2.69 11.87
CA ASP A 16 -8.51 -1.74 12.80
C ASP A 16 -7.94 -0.33 12.57
N VAL A 17 -8.81 0.65 12.40
CA VAL A 17 -8.40 2.06 12.20
C VAL A 17 -7.55 2.61 13.36
N LYS A 18 -7.57 1.99 14.53
CA LYS A 18 -6.68 2.33 15.66
C LYS A 18 -5.21 2.00 15.39
N LEU A 19 -4.91 1.18 14.40
CA LEU A 19 -3.55 0.87 13.96
C LEU A 19 -2.98 1.94 13.01
N ALA A 20 -3.77 2.94 12.64
CA ALA A 20 -3.29 4.04 11.82
C ALA A 20 -2.31 4.92 12.60
N GLU A 21 -1.29 5.41 11.90
CA GLU A 21 -0.38 6.40 12.42
C GLU A 21 -1.14 7.69 12.81
N LYS A 22 -0.69 8.36 13.86
CA LYS A 22 -1.39 9.55 14.43
C LYS A 22 -1.56 10.71 13.46
N TRP A 23 -0.71 10.80 12.45
CA TRP A 23 -0.74 11.83 11.41
C TRP A 23 -1.60 11.46 10.21
N ASP A 24 -2.07 10.22 10.16
CA ASP A 24 -2.81 9.66 9.02
C ASP A 24 -4.29 10.01 9.06
N ASN A 25 -4.98 9.78 7.94
CA ASN A 25 -6.42 9.93 7.81
C ASN A 25 -7.02 8.71 7.11
N VAL A 26 -7.70 7.85 7.85
CA VAL A 26 -8.27 6.58 7.37
C VAL A 26 -9.77 6.49 7.62
N GLY A 27 -10.45 5.59 6.95
CA GLY A 27 -11.89 5.36 7.09
C GLY A 27 -12.70 6.01 5.97
N LEU A 28 -13.93 6.44 6.26
CA LEU A 28 -14.81 7.08 5.28
C LEU A 28 -14.31 8.49 4.93
N MET A 29 -13.86 8.67 3.70
CA MET A 29 -13.35 9.95 3.18
C MET A 29 -14.47 10.81 2.58
N LEU A 30 -15.45 10.18 1.95
CA LEU A 30 -16.57 10.83 1.27
C LEU A 30 -17.74 9.86 1.18
N GLY A 31 -18.97 10.37 1.33
CA GLY A 31 -20.20 9.60 1.13
C GLY A 31 -20.98 9.35 2.40
N ASN A 32 -21.78 8.28 2.41
CA ASN A 32 -22.71 7.96 3.48
C ASN A 32 -22.63 6.46 3.82
N TYR A 33 -22.46 6.14 5.09
CA TYR A 33 -22.42 4.77 5.60
C TYR A 33 -23.68 3.93 5.25
N ASN A 34 -24.84 4.58 5.10
CA ASN A 34 -26.11 3.91 4.80
C ASN A 34 -26.33 3.63 3.28
N ASN A 35 -25.48 4.15 2.40
CA ASN A 35 -25.63 3.90 0.96
C ASN A 35 -25.46 2.43 0.64
N ASN A 36 -26.32 1.92 -0.26
CA ASN A 36 -26.23 0.55 -0.75
C ASN A 36 -25.00 0.39 -1.66
N VAL A 37 -24.34 -0.76 -1.57
CA VAL A 37 -23.18 -1.12 -2.37
C VAL A 37 -23.44 -2.42 -3.12
N ASN A 38 -23.48 -2.36 -4.44
CA ASN A 38 -23.53 -3.51 -5.32
C ASN A 38 -22.16 -3.79 -5.93
N LYS A 39 -21.39 -2.73 -6.20
CA LYS A 39 -20.06 -2.83 -6.82
C LYS A 39 -19.04 -1.94 -6.15
N VAL A 40 -17.88 -2.52 -5.85
CA VAL A 40 -16.71 -1.87 -5.27
C VAL A 40 -15.59 -1.82 -6.29
N LEU A 41 -14.89 -0.67 -6.40
CA LEU A 41 -13.62 -0.56 -7.11
C LEU A 41 -12.48 -0.40 -6.10
N VAL A 42 -11.45 -1.25 -6.19
CA VAL A 42 -10.24 -1.14 -5.36
C VAL A 42 -9.10 -0.50 -6.14
N CYS A 43 -8.40 0.45 -5.51
CA CYS A 43 -7.32 1.20 -6.13
C CYS A 43 -6.20 1.53 -5.12
N LEU A 44 -5.06 1.99 -5.61
CA LEU A 44 -4.01 2.62 -4.79
C LEU A 44 -4.41 4.07 -4.50
N ASP A 45 -4.61 4.85 -5.54
CA ASP A 45 -4.91 6.29 -5.48
C ASP A 45 -6.24 6.65 -6.12
N VAL A 46 -7.01 7.56 -5.51
CA VAL A 46 -8.24 8.10 -6.10
C VAL A 46 -7.88 9.25 -7.05
N THR A 47 -7.53 8.91 -8.29
CA THR A 47 -7.19 9.88 -9.34
C THR A 47 -8.39 10.20 -10.23
N THR A 48 -8.29 11.25 -11.05
CA THR A 48 -9.32 11.59 -12.06
C THR A 48 -9.63 10.40 -12.99
N LYS A 49 -8.61 9.61 -13.35
CA LYS A 49 -8.80 8.41 -14.20
C LYS A 49 -9.55 7.31 -13.47
N VAL A 50 -9.20 7.07 -12.20
CA VAL A 50 -9.88 6.07 -11.36
C VAL A 50 -11.34 6.44 -11.12
N VAL A 51 -11.63 7.73 -10.87
CA VAL A 51 -13.02 8.20 -10.73
C VAL A 51 -13.81 8.03 -12.02
N ARG A 52 -13.20 8.30 -13.17
CA ARG A 52 -13.84 8.04 -14.47
C ARG A 52 -14.12 6.55 -14.67
N GLU A 53 -13.14 5.69 -14.39
CA GLU A 53 -13.31 4.23 -14.44
C GLU A 53 -14.45 3.77 -13.52
N ALA A 54 -14.56 4.32 -12.31
CA ALA A 54 -15.64 4.02 -11.38
C ALA A 54 -17.01 4.41 -11.92
N ILE A 55 -17.14 5.60 -12.51
CA ILE A 55 -18.39 6.09 -13.13
C ILE A 55 -18.78 5.20 -14.32
N ASP A 56 -17.84 4.91 -15.22
CA ASP A 56 -18.08 4.13 -16.43
C ASP A 56 -18.50 2.68 -16.11
N ASN A 57 -18.10 2.15 -14.93
CA ASN A 57 -18.44 0.82 -14.45
C ASN A 57 -19.61 0.78 -13.45
N ASN A 58 -20.31 1.90 -13.20
CA ASN A 58 -21.41 2.02 -12.23
C ASN A 58 -21.01 1.52 -10.83
N VAL A 59 -19.87 1.99 -10.33
CA VAL A 59 -19.34 1.67 -8.99
C VAL A 59 -20.04 2.51 -7.94
N ASP A 60 -20.44 1.91 -6.83
CA ASP A 60 -21.09 2.58 -5.70
C ASP A 60 -20.07 3.03 -4.64
N LEU A 61 -18.94 2.30 -4.53
CA LEU A 61 -17.92 2.53 -3.52
C LEU A 61 -16.51 2.33 -4.08
N ILE A 62 -15.64 3.31 -3.86
CA ILE A 62 -14.20 3.15 -4.07
C ILE A 62 -13.55 2.81 -2.73
N VAL A 63 -12.72 1.76 -2.69
CA VAL A 63 -11.83 1.47 -1.57
C VAL A 63 -10.40 1.70 -2.03
N SER A 64 -9.75 2.72 -1.48
CA SER A 64 -8.38 3.08 -1.81
C SER A 64 -7.42 2.75 -0.68
N HIS A 65 -6.15 2.53 -1.00
CA HIS A 65 -5.09 2.49 0.00
C HIS A 65 -4.75 3.91 0.44
N HIS A 66 -4.30 4.76 -0.46
CA HIS A 66 -4.00 6.15 -0.13
C HIS A 66 -5.28 6.97 0.10
N PRO A 67 -5.30 7.81 1.16
CA PRO A 67 -6.48 8.59 1.48
C PRO A 67 -6.77 9.69 0.44
N LEU A 68 -8.02 9.72 -0.05
CA LEU A 68 -8.49 10.80 -0.92
C LEU A 68 -8.25 12.17 -0.28
N ILE A 69 -8.50 12.28 1.01
CA ILE A 69 -8.30 13.50 1.81
C ILE A 69 -7.24 13.22 2.87
N PHE A 70 -5.96 13.44 2.54
CA PHE A 70 -4.85 13.25 3.49
C PHE A 70 -4.73 14.42 4.47
N LYS A 71 -4.83 15.66 3.98
CA LYS A 71 -4.83 16.88 4.79
C LYS A 71 -6.19 17.56 4.71
N PRO A 72 -6.65 18.22 5.79
CA PRO A 72 -7.91 18.94 5.79
C PRO A 72 -8.03 19.91 4.61
N LEU A 73 -9.17 19.87 3.93
CA LEU A 73 -9.46 20.77 2.82
C LEU A 73 -9.82 22.15 3.38
N LYS A 74 -9.25 23.20 2.80
CA LYS A 74 -9.57 24.60 3.16
C LYS A 74 -10.71 25.16 2.32
N SER A 75 -10.87 24.69 1.09
CA SER A 75 -11.89 25.10 0.13
C SER A 75 -12.13 24.00 -0.89
N LEU A 76 -13.24 24.09 -1.61
CA LEU A 76 -13.54 23.30 -2.79
C LEU A 76 -13.71 24.29 -3.95
N ASP A 77 -12.65 24.49 -4.72
CA ASP A 77 -12.64 25.34 -5.91
C ASP A 77 -12.70 24.45 -7.16
N PHE A 78 -13.80 24.50 -7.87
CA PHE A 78 -14.04 23.69 -9.05
C PHE A 78 -13.49 24.33 -10.34
N THR A 79 -12.84 25.48 -10.26
CA THR A 79 -12.28 26.17 -11.44
C THR A 79 -11.02 25.45 -11.92
N ASP A 80 -9.99 25.36 -11.07
CA ASP A 80 -8.68 24.84 -11.47
C ASP A 80 -8.11 23.77 -10.52
N ASP A 81 -8.74 23.51 -9.35
CA ASP A 81 -8.25 22.50 -8.43
C ASP A 81 -8.74 21.09 -8.81
N PHE A 82 -7.79 20.24 -9.22
CA PHE A 82 -8.09 18.86 -9.63
C PHE A 82 -8.70 18.03 -8.50
N LYS A 83 -8.27 18.23 -7.26
CA LYS A 83 -8.78 17.50 -6.09
C LYS A 83 -10.25 17.83 -5.85
N SER A 84 -10.61 19.11 -5.88
CA SER A 84 -11.99 19.57 -5.77
C SER A 84 -12.86 19.01 -6.90
N ASN A 85 -12.34 18.93 -8.12
CA ASN A 85 -13.04 18.35 -9.27
C ASN A 85 -13.28 16.84 -9.09
N ILE A 86 -12.32 16.08 -8.57
CA ILE A 86 -12.47 14.68 -8.20
C ILE A 86 -13.62 14.51 -7.19
N ILE A 87 -13.62 15.31 -6.12
CA ILE A 87 -14.66 15.28 -5.08
C ILE A 87 -16.04 15.62 -5.67
N ARG A 88 -16.12 16.66 -6.51
CA ARG A 88 -17.36 17.02 -7.21
C ARG A 88 -17.91 15.87 -8.05
N ASP A 89 -17.06 15.20 -8.82
CA ASP A 89 -17.48 14.14 -9.72
C ASP A 89 -17.95 12.90 -8.92
N LEU A 90 -17.30 12.57 -7.80
CA LEU A 90 -17.76 11.55 -6.87
C LEU A 90 -19.13 11.89 -6.28
N ILE A 91 -19.33 13.11 -5.77
CA ILE A 91 -20.61 13.56 -5.20
C ILE A 91 -21.73 13.51 -6.25
N LYS A 92 -21.48 13.98 -7.47
CA LYS A 92 -22.48 13.99 -8.55
C LYS A 92 -22.95 12.59 -8.97
N ASN A 93 -22.10 11.58 -8.79
CA ASN A 93 -22.39 10.21 -9.15
C ASN A 93 -22.72 9.32 -7.93
N ASP A 94 -22.89 9.93 -6.75
CA ASP A 94 -23.19 9.25 -5.47
C ASP A 94 -22.20 8.12 -5.12
N ILE A 95 -20.92 8.29 -5.47
CA ILE A 95 -19.86 7.32 -5.22
C ILE A 95 -19.21 7.65 -3.88
N SER A 96 -19.29 6.70 -2.95
CA SER A 96 -18.59 6.80 -1.65
C SER A 96 -17.11 6.41 -1.77
N VAL A 97 -16.27 6.90 -0.86
CA VAL A 97 -14.84 6.57 -0.79
C VAL A 97 -14.43 6.20 0.63
N ILE A 98 -13.84 5.04 0.79
CA ILE A 98 -13.18 4.58 2.02
C ILE A 98 -11.69 4.40 1.73
N SER A 99 -10.84 4.80 2.69
CA SER A 99 -9.38 4.60 2.58
C SER A 99 -8.84 3.83 3.79
N PHE A 100 -8.00 2.83 3.53
CA PHE A 100 -7.27 2.03 4.51
C PHE A 100 -5.78 2.09 4.15
N HIS A 101 -5.01 2.87 4.91
CA HIS A 101 -3.65 3.28 4.63
C HIS A 101 -2.69 2.67 5.66
N THR A 102 -2.10 3.47 6.54
CA THR A 102 -1.11 2.97 7.51
C THR A 102 -1.67 1.93 8.49
N ASN A 103 -2.97 1.93 8.75
CA ASN A 103 -3.61 0.85 9.48
C ASN A 103 -3.56 -0.49 8.72
N LEU A 104 -3.69 -0.48 7.39
CA LEU A 104 -3.56 -1.67 6.55
C LEU A 104 -2.09 -2.10 6.41
N ASP A 105 -1.15 -1.14 6.41
CA ASP A 105 0.29 -1.44 6.46
C ASP A 105 0.70 -2.13 7.75
N SER A 106 0.11 -1.69 8.87
CA SER A 106 0.42 -2.21 10.20
C SER A 106 -0.29 -3.52 10.52
N ALA A 107 -1.47 -3.75 9.93
CA ALA A 107 -2.32 -4.88 10.28
C ALA A 107 -1.65 -6.23 10.04
N LYS A 108 -1.94 -7.20 10.92
CA LYS A 108 -1.70 -8.62 10.66
C LYS A 108 -2.54 -9.05 9.47
N LEU A 109 -1.92 -9.72 8.50
CA LEU A 109 -2.49 -10.06 7.19
C LEU A 109 -2.77 -8.84 6.28
N GLY A 110 -2.28 -7.66 6.63
CA GLY A 110 -2.36 -6.46 5.82
C GLY A 110 -1.35 -6.43 4.67
N LEU A 111 -1.05 -5.22 4.15
CA LEU A 111 -0.23 -5.05 2.95
C LEU A 111 1.17 -5.65 3.11
N ASN A 112 1.87 -5.37 4.20
CA ASN A 112 3.24 -5.85 4.37
C ASN A 112 3.32 -7.38 4.55
N ASP A 113 2.32 -8.03 5.17
CA ASP A 113 2.21 -9.49 5.17
C ASP A 113 1.93 -10.03 3.76
N TYR A 114 1.11 -9.35 2.98
CA TYR A 114 0.81 -9.74 1.60
C TYR A 114 2.06 -9.68 0.73
N LEU A 115 2.84 -8.60 0.81
CA LEU A 115 4.12 -8.47 0.11
C LEU A 115 5.13 -9.54 0.54
N ALA A 116 5.25 -9.81 1.84
CA ALA A 116 6.12 -10.86 2.36
C ALA A 116 5.74 -12.26 1.84
N LYS A 117 4.44 -12.55 1.73
CA LYS A 117 3.93 -13.80 1.14
C LYS A 117 4.21 -13.91 -0.34
N LEU A 118 4.12 -12.82 -1.10
CA LEU A 118 4.47 -12.81 -2.52
C LEU A 118 5.95 -13.15 -2.75
N LEU A 119 6.82 -12.88 -1.77
CA LEU A 119 8.23 -13.28 -1.78
C LEU A 119 8.47 -14.67 -1.17
N ASP A 120 7.42 -15.45 -0.87
CA ASP A 120 7.50 -16.76 -0.21
C ASP A 120 8.36 -16.75 1.06
N LEU A 121 8.36 -15.63 1.83
CA LEU A 121 9.14 -15.54 3.04
C LEU A 121 8.61 -16.48 4.13
N ASN A 122 9.51 -17.17 4.80
CA ASN A 122 9.26 -17.99 6.00
C ASN A 122 9.57 -17.20 7.27
N ASP A 123 9.06 -17.65 8.41
CA ASP A 123 9.31 -17.07 9.74
C ASP A 123 8.98 -15.58 9.81
N ILE A 124 7.91 -15.15 9.12
CA ILE A 124 7.53 -13.74 9.01
C ILE A 124 7.20 -13.17 10.39
N LYS A 125 7.82 -12.02 10.71
CA LYS A 125 7.60 -11.23 11.93
C LYS A 125 7.40 -9.77 11.58
N VAL A 126 6.76 -9.03 12.49
CA VAL A 126 6.67 -7.57 12.41
C VAL A 126 8.07 -6.97 12.50
N LEU A 127 8.39 -6.00 11.64
CA LEU A 127 9.68 -5.31 11.63
C LEU A 127 9.72 -4.20 12.71
N PHE A 128 8.67 -3.38 12.80
CA PHE A 128 8.51 -2.32 13.80
C PHE A 128 7.17 -2.47 14.49
N GLU A 129 7.18 -2.96 15.74
CA GLU A 129 5.96 -3.28 16.49
C GLU A 129 5.10 -2.03 16.75
N HIS A 130 3.79 -2.16 16.60
CA HIS A 130 2.84 -1.13 16.97
C HIS A 130 2.61 -1.09 18.50
N SER A 131 2.44 0.10 19.06
CA SER A 131 2.32 0.28 20.51
C SER A 131 1.07 -0.37 21.14
N LEU A 132 0.01 -0.58 20.36
CA LEU A 132 -1.25 -1.19 20.81
C LEU A 132 -1.28 -2.70 20.64
N ASP A 133 -0.52 -3.25 19.69
CA ASP A 133 -0.52 -4.67 19.36
C ASP A 133 0.85 -5.08 18.79
N LYS A 134 1.52 -6.02 19.42
CA LYS A 134 2.83 -6.51 18.98
C LYS A 134 2.77 -7.41 17.74
N GLU A 135 1.61 -7.94 17.40
CA GLU A 135 1.39 -8.69 16.15
C GLU A 135 1.09 -7.78 14.97
N ALA A 136 0.83 -6.48 15.23
CA ALA A 136 0.68 -5.42 14.26
C ALA A 136 1.90 -4.49 14.27
N GLY A 137 2.12 -3.74 13.19
CA GLY A 137 3.19 -2.76 13.07
C GLY A 137 3.74 -2.67 11.65
N LEU A 138 4.58 -1.69 11.41
CA LEU A 138 5.09 -1.36 10.10
C LEU A 138 6.15 -2.37 9.63
N GLY A 139 6.04 -2.77 8.37
CA GLY A 139 6.96 -3.67 7.72
C GLY A 139 6.96 -5.10 8.25
N ARG A 140 7.66 -5.96 7.53
CA ARG A 140 7.86 -7.38 7.89
C ARG A 140 9.31 -7.77 7.69
N ILE A 141 9.76 -8.74 8.48
CA ILE A 141 11.05 -9.41 8.33
C ILE A 141 10.80 -10.90 8.23
N GLY A 142 11.50 -11.58 7.33
CA GLY A 142 11.41 -13.02 7.14
C GLY A 142 12.61 -13.60 6.42
N LYS A 143 12.58 -14.90 6.15
CA LYS A 143 13.67 -15.61 5.50
C LYS A 143 13.23 -16.16 4.16
N LEU A 144 14.10 -16.05 3.16
CA LEU A 144 13.92 -16.77 1.90
C LEU A 144 13.96 -18.28 2.13
N PRO A 145 13.22 -19.07 1.35
CA PRO A 145 13.30 -20.55 1.40
C PRO A 145 14.72 -21.06 1.15
N THR A 146 15.48 -20.38 0.29
CA THR A 146 16.88 -20.67 -0.05
C THR A 146 17.61 -19.34 -0.20
N PRO A 147 18.82 -19.18 0.34
CA PRO A 147 19.66 -18.01 0.09
C PRO A 147 19.91 -17.82 -1.40
N LEU A 148 19.94 -16.55 -1.85
CA LEU A 148 20.16 -16.17 -3.24
C LEU A 148 21.35 -15.19 -3.32
N ALA A 149 22.15 -15.31 -4.39
CA ALA A 149 23.08 -14.25 -4.73
C ALA A 149 22.32 -12.95 -5.03
N MET A 150 22.94 -11.78 -4.79
CA MET A 150 22.28 -10.47 -4.93
C MET A 150 21.62 -10.26 -6.30
N GLU A 151 22.31 -10.63 -7.38
CA GLU A 151 21.74 -10.49 -8.74
C GLU A 151 20.54 -11.40 -8.98
N GLU A 152 20.55 -12.62 -8.42
CA GLU A 152 19.43 -13.56 -8.50
C GLU A 152 18.25 -13.06 -7.66
N PHE A 153 18.52 -12.49 -6.48
CA PHE A 153 17.51 -11.89 -5.65
C PHE A 153 16.83 -10.68 -6.33
N ILE A 154 17.60 -9.82 -7.00
CA ILE A 154 17.04 -8.69 -7.78
C ILE A 154 16.11 -9.20 -8.89
N LYS A 155 16.49 -10.25 -9.61
CA LYS A 155 15.62 -10.88 -10.61
C LYS A 155 14.35 -11.44 -9.97
N TYR A 156 14.51 -12.14 -8.85
CA TYR A 156 13.41 -12.73 -8.08
C TYR A 156 12.36 -11.69 -7.66
N ILE A 157 12.77 -10.59 -7.03
CA ILE A 157 11.81 -9.55 -6.58
C ILE A 157 11.13 -8.86 -7.77
N LYS A 158 11.84 -8.62 -8.87
CA LYS A 158 11.26 -8.06 -10.09
C LYS A 158 10.16 -8.95 -10.64
N GLU A 159 10.37 -10.25 -10.69
CA GLU A 159 9.38 -11.22 -11.13
C GLU A 159 8.19 -11.28 -10.19
N ARG A 160 8.45 -11.41 -8.87
CA ARG A 160 7.39 -11.54 -7.84
C ARG A 160 6.49 -10.31 -7.71
N PHE A 161 7.04 -9.13 -7.87
CA PHE A 161 6.31 -7.86 -7.78
C PHE A 161 5.93 -7.29 -9.15
N SER A 162 6.26 -8.00 -10.25
CA SER A 162 6.04 -7.54 -11.63
C SER A 162 6.66 -6.16 -11.91
N LEU A 163 7.93 -5.98 -11.51
CA LEU A 163 8.67 -4.74 -11.67
C LEU A 163 9.57 -4.78 -12.91
N ASP A 164 9.52 -3.74 -13.72
CA ASP A 164 10.43 -3.60 -14.87
C ASP A 164 11.87 -3.30 -14.41
N ASN A 165 12.01 -2.53 -13.34
CA ASN A 165 13.30 -2.07 -12.80
C ASN A 165 13.21 -1.81 -11.30
N VAL A 166 14.37 -1.73 -10.66
CA VAL A 166 14.56 -1.33 -9.25
C VAL A 166 15.85 -0.52 -9.14
N SER A 167 15.99 0.31 -8.11
CA SER A 167 17.26 0.94 -7.77
C SER A 167 17.87 0.23 -6.57
N ALA A 168 19.11 -0.25 -6.69
CA ALA A 168 19.77 -1.00 -5.64
C ALA A 168 20.98 -0.23 -5.09
N VAL A 169 21.11 -0.20 -3.77
CA VAL A 169 22.26 0.27 -3.03
C VAL A 169 22.87 -0.92 -2.33
N ILE A 170 24.09 -1.29 -2.71
CA ILE A 170 24.79 -2.48 -2.22
C ILE A 170 25.93 -2.04 -1.33
N GLY A 171 25.73 -2.12 -0.02
CA GLY A 171 26.73 -1.79 1.00
C GLY A 171 27.59 -2.99 1.42
N SER A 172 27.14 -4.22 1.09
CA SER A 172 27.91 -5.45 1.37
C SER A 172 27.60 -6.55 0.34
N GLU A 173 28.65 -7.30 -0.03
CA GLU A 173 28.55 -8.43 -0.95
C GLU A 173 28.26 -9.73 -0.18
N LYS A 174 26.99 -9.95 0.18
CA LYS A 174 26.54 -11.17 0.87
C LYS A 174 25.40 -11.80 0.09
N GLU A 175 25.24 -13.12 0.25
CA GLU A 175 24.01 -13.79 -0.15
C GLU A 175 22.83 -13.26 0.68
N VAL A 176 21.68 -13.18 0.06
CA VAL A 176 20.43 -12.75 0.69
C VAL A 176 19.69 -13.96 1.25
N SER A 177 19.52 -14.00 2.54
CA SER A 177 18.72 -15.00 3.26
C SER A 177 17.61 -14.32 4.06
N THR A 178 17.92 -13.22 4.75
CA THR A 178 16.99 -12.47 5.60
C THR A 178 16.59 -11.19 4.91
N VAL A 179 15.28 -11.03 4.69
CA VAL A 179 14.68 -9.88 4.01
C VAL A 179 13.82 -9.10 4.98
N ALA A 180 14.10 -7.80 5.13
CA ALA A 180 13.14 -6.84 5.69
C ALA A 180 12.43 -6.13 4.54
N LEU A 181 11.14 -5.83 4.71
CA LEU A 181 10.37 -5.06 3.74
C LEU A 181 9.38 -4.13 4.41
N LEU A 182 9.17 -2.97 3.79
CA LEU A 182 8.14 -1.99 4.15
C LEU A 182 7.66 -1.35 2.85
N GLY A 183 6.39 -1.54 2.49
CA GLY A 183 5.76 -0.89 1.35
C GLY A 183 5.77 0.64 1.50
N GLY A 184 5.67 1.35 0.36
CA GLY A 184 5.66 2.80 0.34
C GLY A 184 6.99 3.45 0.73
N SER A 185 6.95 4.53 1.48
CA SER A 185 8.11 5.36 1.85
C SER A 185 8.69 4.94 3.20
N GLY A 186 9.63 4.01 3.19
CA GLY A 186 10.27 3.47 4.40
C GLY A 186 11.75 3.83 4.57
N ALA A 187 12.31 4.73 3.77
CA ALA A 187 13.75 5.05 3.81
C ALA A 187 14.22 5.57 5.18
N ASP A 188 13.38 6.31 5.90
CA ASP A 188 13.71 6.86 7.23
C ASP A 188 13.91 5.76 8.29
N PHE A 189 13.38 4.57 8.09
CA PHE A 189 13.56 3.43 8.98
C PHE A 189 14.91 2.73 8.83
N LEU A 190 15.74 3.10 7.84
CA LEU A 190 17.07 2.54 7.61
C LEU A 190 17.94 2.50 8.88
N TYR A 191 17.87 3.55 9.69
CA TYR A 191 18.70 3.70 10.90
C TYR A 191 18.24 2.83 12.06
N SER A 192 16.99 2.36 12.03
CA SER A 192 16.41 1.52 13.07
C SER A 192 16.28 0.04 12.67
N LEU A 193 16.78 -0.32 11.47
CA LEU A 193 16.73 -1.70 10.99
C LEU A 193 17.55 -2.64 11.88
N PRO A 194 17.00 -3.80 12.23
CA PRO A 194 17.79 -4.89 12.82
C PRO A 194 18.82 -5.43 11.82
N GLU A 195 19.61 -6.40 12.25
CA GLU A 195 20.53 -7.12 11.35
C GLU A 195 19.73 -7.90 10.30
N VAL A 196 19.86 -7.50 9.04
CA VAL A 196 19.23 -8.16 7.89
C VAL A 196 20.16 -8.12 6.69
N ASP A 197 20.01 -9.04 5.75
CA ASP A 197 20.84 -9.06 4.55
C ASP A 197 20.41 -8.00 3.55
N ILE A 198 19.11 -7.69 3.51
CA ILE A 198 18.55 -6.68 2.60
C ILE A 198 17.28 -6.04 3.14
N TYR A 199 17.07 -4.78 2.80
CA TYR A 199 15.84 -4.03 3.06
C TYR A 199 15.17 -3.58 1.74
N LEU A 200 13.89 -3.89 1.59
CA LEU A 200 13.06 -3.49 0.46
C LEU A 200 12.08 -2.40 0.88
N THR A 201 12.09 -1.26 0.19
CA THR A 201 11.14 -0.16 0.42
C THR A 201 11.06 0.72 -0.83
N GLY A 202 10.31 1.81 -0.79
CA GLY A 202 10.27 2.83 -1.84
C GLY A 202 10.81 4.18 -1.37
N ASP A 203 10.88 5.13 -2.30
CA ASP A 203 11.23 6.54 -2.07
C ASP A 203 12.58 6.74 -1.38
N ILE A 204 13.60 5.99 -1.78
CA ILE A 204 14.95 6.10 -1.23
C ILE A 204 15.63 7.37 -1.74
N GLY A 205 15.80 8.35 -0.85
CA GLY A 205 16.51 9.58 -1.15
C GLY A 205 18.03 9.38 -1.23
N TYR A 206 18.71 10.31 -1.93
CA TYR A 206 20.16 10.26 -2.16
C TYR A 206 20.99 10.08 -0.89
N HIS A 207 20.68 10.83 0.18
CA HIS A 207 21.45 10.75 1.44
C HIS A 207 21.22 9.42 2.16
N ALA A 208 19.98 8.90 2.19
CA ALA A 208 19.71 7.57 2.75
C ALA A 208 20.48 6.47 1.98
N ALA A 209 20.64 6.61 0.67
CA ALA A 209 21.44 5.70 -0.14
C ALA A 209 22.94 5.76 0.23
N LEU A 210 23.50 6.95 0.43
CA LEU A 210 24.89 7.11 0.90
C LEU A 210 25.09 6.52 2.29
N ASP A 211 24.18 6.80 3.21
CA ASP A 211 24.24 6.30 4.57
C ASP A 211 24.15 4.77 4.62
N ALA A 212 23.32 4.16 3.75
CA ALA A 212 23.25 2.70 3.62
C ALA A 212 24.61 2.09 3.24
N ILE A 213 25.36 2.73 2.32
CA ILE A 213 26.73 2.30 1.94
C ILE A 213 27.66 2.37 3.14
N GLU A 214 27.69 3.52 3.85
CA GLU A 214 28.55 3.71 5.02
C GLU A 214 28.21 2.74 6.17
N MET A 215 26.93 2.40 6.32
CA MET A 215 26.44 1.41 7.29
C MET A 215 26.63 -0.03 6.82
N LYS A 216 27.15 -0.26 5.61
CA LYS A 216 27.28 -1.59 4.97
C LYS A 216 25.97 -2.35 4.88
N LYS A 217 24.85 -1.65 4.69
CA LYS A 217 23.52 -2.20 4.50
C LYS A 217 23.16 -2.26 3.03
N ASN A 218 22.43 -3.31 2.64
CA ASN A 218 21.85 -3.42 1.32
C ASN A 218 20.39 -2.93 1.37
N ILE A 219 20.01 -2.05 0.45
CA ILE A 219 18.66 -1.52 0.35
C ILE A 219 18.24 -1.43 -1.12
N ILE A 220 17.03 -1.87 -1.43
CA ILE A 220 16.49 -1.78 -2.79
C ILE A 220 15.22 -0.93 -2.76
N ASP A 221 15.22 0.09 -3.62
CA ASP A 221 14.02 0.84 -3.96
C ASP A 221 13.19 0.04 -4.96
N ILE A 222 12.10 -0.56 -4.46
CA ILE A 222 11.13 -1.30 -5.25
C ILE A 222 10.04 -0.40 -5.84
N GLY A 223 10.15 0.92 -5.59
CA GLY A 223 9.21 1.94 -6.00
C GLY A 223 7.93 1.97 -5.16
N HIS A 224 7.45 3.16 -4.85
CA HIS A 224 6.22 3.36 -4.08
C HIS A 224 5.00 2.66 -4.72
N PHE A 225 4.93 2.67 -6.05
CA PHE A 225 3.82 2.06 -6.80
C PHE A 225 3.70 0.54 -6.61
N THR A 226 4.68 -0.13 -6.03
CA THR A 226 4.59 -1.55 -5.62
C THR A 226 3.42 -1.79 -4.66
N GLU A 227 3.02 -0.78 -3.90
CA GLU A 227 1.81 -0.84 -3.05
C GLU A 227 0.52 -1.06 -3.85
N SER A 228 0.51 -0.83 -5.16
CA SER A 228 -0.64 -1.15 -6.02
C SER A 228 -1.02 -2.64 -6.00
N LEU A 229 -0.13 -3.51 -5.53
CA LEU A 229 -0.40 -4.93 -5.26
C LEU A 229 -1.48 -5.12 -4.17
N VAL A 230 -1.70 -4.12 -3.31
CA VAL A 230 -2.79 -4.08 -2.32
C VAL A 230 -4.17 -4.35 -2.94
N LYS A 231 -4.35 -4.00 -4.22
CA LYS A 231 -5.60 -4.26 -4.94
C LYS A 231 -5.95 -5.75 -4.99
N GLY A 232 -4.95 -6.63 -5.02
CA GLY A 232 -5.16 -8.09 -4.92
C GLY A 232 -5.71 -8.48 -3.56
N LEU A 233 -5.05 -8.01 -2.49
CA LEU A 233 -5.47 -8.25 -1.11
C LEU A 233 -6.90 -7.74 -0.86
N LEU A 234 -7.19 -6.49 -1.23
CA LEU A 234 -8.50 -5.87 -1.00
C LEU A 234 -9.61 -6.56 -1.80
N LEU A 235 -9.35 -6.93 -3.07
CA LEU A 235 -10.32 -7.68 -3.88
C LEU A 235 -10.67 -9.00 -3.22
N ASP A 236 -9.67 -9.80 -2.85
CA ASP A 236 -9.85 -11.12 -2.25
C ASP A 236 -10.57 -11.03 -0.89
N TYR A 237 -10.30 -9.98 -0.12
CA TYR A 237 -10.91 -9.80 1.18
C TYR A 237 -12.35 -9.31 1.10
N ILE A 238 -12.61 -8.25 0.34
CA ILE A 238 -13.96 -7.63 0.22
C ILE A 238 -14.94 -8.58 -0.47
N SER A 239 -14.49 -9.37 -1.45
CA SER A 239 -15.37 -10.32 -2.17
C SER A 239 -16.02 -11.36 -1.24
N LYS A 240 -15.45 -11.63 -0.07
CA LYS A 240 -15.99 -12.61 0.90
C LYS A 240 -17.37 -12.25 1.44
N ILE A 241 -17.75 -10.97 1.43
CA ILE A 241 -19.09 -10.54 1.87
C ILE A 241 -20.13 -10.57 0.76
N GLY A 242 -19.77 -11.06 -0.44
CA GLY A 242 -20.72 -11.28 -1.54
C GLY A 242 -21.07 -10.01 -2.33
N VAL A 243 -20.22 -8.98 -2.32
CA VAL A 243 -20.31 -7.80 -3.18
C VAL A 243 -19.42 -7.97 -4.40
N GLU A 244 -19.82 -7.42 -5.56
CA GLU A 244 -18.95 -7.38 -6.75
C GLU A 244 -17.77 -6.46 -6.52
N VAL A 245 -16.55 -6.95 -6.77
CA VAL A 245 -15.32 -6.16 -6.60
C VAL A 245 -14.51 -6.18 -7.88
N ILE A 246 -14.08 -5.00 -8.35
CA ILE A 246 -13.18 -4.84 -9.49
C ILE A 246 -11.91 -4.11 -9.06
N LYS A 247 -10.78 -4.43 -9.71
CA LYS A 247 -9.52 -3.71 -9.53
C LYS A 247 -9.41 -2.59 -10.55
N SER A 248 -8.96 -1.41 -10.14
CA SER A 248 -8.60 -0.36 -11.09
C SER A 248 -7.49 -0.85 -12.04
N THR A 249 -7.71 -0.61 -13.33
CA THR A 249 -6.80 -0.98 -14.44
C THR A 249 -6.09 0.22 -15.04
N VAL A 250 -6.51 1.42 -14.67
CA VAL A 250 -6.01 2.68 -15.27
C VAL A 250 -4.81 3.28 -14.53
N GLU A 251 -4.48 2.75 -13.34
CA GLU A 251 -3.35 3.19 -12.54
C GLU A 251 -2.03 2.70 -13.14
N LYS A 252 -1.05 3.57 -13.12
CA LYS A 252 0.33 3.28 -13.54
C LYS A 252 1.28 4.09 -12.68
N SER A 253 2.50 3.59 -12.50
CA SER A 253 3.55 4.40 -11.89
C SER A 253 3.65 5.76 -12.59
N PRO A 254 3.73 6.87 -11.83
CA PRO A 254 3.94 8.20 -12.40
C PRO A 254 5.33 8.35 -13.02
N PHE A 255 6.29 7.51 -12.62
CA PHE A 255 7.66 7.54 -13.13
C PHE A 255 7.81 6.66 -14.35
N LYS A 256 8.53 7.17 -15.36
CA LYS A 256 8.96 6.41 -16.52
C LYS A 256 10.47 6.35 -16.51
N ILE A 257 11.03 5.17 -16.71
CA ILE A 257 12.45 5.00 -16.97
C ILE A 257 12.64 5.05 -18.47
N LEU A 258 13.51 5.94 -18.92
CA LEU A 258 13.75 6.23 -20.34
C LEU A 258 15.06 5.59 -20.78
#